data_4d4292fcadca5f96fda6000e6bf4037f
#
_entry.id   4d4292fcadca5f96fda6000e6bf4037f
#
_cell.length_a   1.000
_cell.length_b   1.000
_cell.length_c   1.000
_cell.angle_alpha   90.00
_cell.angle_beta   90.00
_cell.angle_gamma   90.00
#
_symmetry.space_group_name_H-M   'P 1'
#
loop_
_entity.id
_entity.type
_entity.pdbx_description
1 polymer ?
#
loop_
_entity_poly.entity_id
_entity_poly.type
_entity_poly.pdbx_seq_one_letter_code
_entity_poly.pdbx_strand_id
1 'polypeptide(L)'
;MNQLNERLKELRKNHNLTQQQVAERLGISKSMVSSYEVTHRLPSYKILLKFAHLYHTSTDYLLGYSKEPSINVKGLSDDDVRIVTELVERLRKDDM
;
A
#
# COMPACT_ATOMS: atom_id res chain seq x y z
N MET A 1 2.76 -10.20 -15.78
CA MET A 1 3.03 -9.49 -15.08
C MET A 1 2.20 -8.76 -14.28
N ASN A 2 1.12 -8.76 -13.90
CA ASN A 2 0.48 -7.99 -13.11
C ASN A 2 0.82 -8.12 -11.89
N GLN A 3 0.93 -7.22 -11.33
CA GLN A 3 1.44 -7.25 -10.13
C GLN A 3 0.58 -6.59 -9.13
N LEU A 4 -0.58 -6.11 -9.48
CA LEU A 4 -1.49 -5.49 -8.51
C LEU A 4 -1.95 -6.50 -7.47
N ASN A 5 -2.44 -7.66 -7.91
CA ASN A 5 -2.89 -8.68 -6.98
C ASN A 5 -1.75 -9.17 -6.09
N GLU A 6 -0.57 -9.35 -6.66
CA GLU A 6 0.59 -9.78 -5.89
C GLU A 6 1.04 -8.71 -4.88
N ARG A 7 1.04 -7.46 -5.29
CA ARG A 7 1.44 -6.35 -4.41
C ARG A 7 0.46 -6.17 -3.26
N LEU A 8 -0.84 -6.29 -3.54
CA LEU A 8 -1.83 -6.19 -2.47
C LEU A 8 -1.63 -7.27 -1.43
N LYS A 9 -1.38 -8.49 -1.86
CA LYS A 9 -1.14 -9.60 -0.95
C LYS A 9 0.16 -9.40 -0.16
N GLU A 10 1.21 -8.97 -0.83
CA GLU A 10 2.50 -8.73 -0.21
C GLU A 10 2.41 -7.61 0.83
N LEU A 11 1.78 -6.50 0.48
CA LEU A 11 1.61 -5.39 1.41
C LEU A 11 0.79 -5.80 2.62
N ARG A 12 -0.26 -6.58 2.40
CA ARG A 12 -1.07 -7.08 3.52
C ARG A 12 -0.22 -7.91 4.48
N LYS A 13 0.59 -8.80 3.96
CA LYS A 13 1.46 -9.64 4.78
C LYS A 13 2.52 -8.81 5.50
N ASN A 14 3.08 -7.83 4.81
CA ASN A 14 4.08 -6.96 5.41
C ASN A 14 3.53 -6.10 6.54
N HIS A 15 2.23 -5.82 6.49
CA HIS A 15 1.56 -5.08 7.57
C HIS A 15 0.95 -6.01 8.61
N ASN A 16 1.21 -7.30 8.51
CA ASN A 16 0.72 -8.31 9.47
C ASN A 16 -0.80 -8.31 9.61
N LEU A 17 -1.50 -8.16 8.49
CA LEU A 17 -2.96 -8.13 8.48
C LEU A 17 -3.51 -9.38 7.82
N THR A 18 -4.64 -9.86 8.33
CA THR A 18 -5.41 -10.91 7.68
C THR A 18 -6.33 -10.29 6.62
N GLN A 19 -6.82 -11.11 5.69
CA GLN A 19 -7.80 -10.64 4.72
C GLN A 19 -9.05 -10.07 5.40
N GLN A 20 -9.48 -10.69 6.50
CA GLN A 20 -10.64 -10.21 7.24
C GLN A 20 -10.39 -8.83 7.85
N GLN A 21 -9.20 -8.60 8.38
CA GLN A 21 -8.85 -7.30 8.95
C GLN A 21 -8.82 -6.21 7.87
N VAL A 22 -8.27 -6.52 6.69
CA VAL A 22 -8.27 -5.58 5.58
C VAL A 22 -9.70 -5.28 5.15
N ALA A 23 -10.53 -6.32 5.03
CA ALA A 23 -11.93 -6.14 4.64
C ALA A 23 -12.65 -5.20 5.59
N GLU A 24 -12.46 -5.38 6.88
CA GLU A 24 -13.08 -4.53 7.89
C GLU A 24 -12.62 -3.07 7.76
N ARG A 25 -11.34 -2.86 7.55
CA ARG A 25 -10.79 -1.51 7.44
C ARG A 25 -11.24 -0.79 6.17
N LEU A 26 -11.43 -1.55 5.09
CA LEU A 26 -11.88 -0.95 3.83
C LEU A 26 -13.41 -0.89 3.70
N GLY A 27 -14.13 -1.55 4.59
CA GLY A 27 -15.59 -1.59 4.49
C GLY A 27 -16.10 -2.46 3.34
N ILE A 28 -15.37 -3.53 3.02
CA ILE A 28 -15.76 -4.47 1.96
C ILE A 28 -15.73 -5.89 2.54
N SER A 29 -16.16 -6.86 1.75
CA SER A 29 -16.19 -8.25 2.25
C SER A 29 -14.82 -8.91 2.13
N LYS A 30 -14.60 -9.93 2.93
CA LYS A 30 -13.40 -10.75 2.83
C LYS A 30 -13.29 -11.38 1.45
N SER A 31 -14.42 -11.81 0.87
CA SER A 31 -14.44 -12.36 -0.49
C SER A 31 -13.89 -11.38 -1.51
N MET A 32 -14.22 -10.09 -1.36
CA MET A 32 -13.71 -9.07 -2.27
C MET A 32 -12.20 -8.92 -2.13
N VAL A 33 -11.70 -8.89 -0.90
CA VAL A 33 -10.26 -8.81 -0.66
C VAL A 33 -9.57 -10.01 -1.31
N SER A 34 -10.10 -11.20 -1.08
CA SER A 34 -9.54 -12.41 -1.67
C SER A 34 -9.54 -12.35 -3.20
N SER A 35 -10.62 -11.86 -3.80
CA SER A 35 -10.69 -11.73 -5.25
C SER A 35 -9.61 -10.80 -5.80
N TYR A 36 -9.35 -9.71 -5.12
CA TYR A 36 -8.32 -8.77 -5.55
C TYR A 36 -6.90 -9.33 -5.41
N GLU A 37 -6.70 -10.24 -4.47
CA GLU A 37 -5.38 -10.82 -4.24
C GLU A 37 -5.11 -12.08 -5.06
N VAL A 38 -6.14 -12.86 -5.34
CA VAL A 38 -5.97 -14.17 -5.97
C VAL A 38 -6.35 -14.18 -7.43
N THR A 39 -7.42 -13.49 -7.80
CA THR A 39 -7.86 -13.46 -9.19
C THR A 39 -7.39 -12.16 -9.81
N HIS A 40 -7.64 -11.97 -11.10
CA HIS A 40 -7.25 -10.73 -11.77
C HIS A 40 -8.37 -9.69 -11.73
N ARG A 41 -9.24 -9.77 -10.75
CA ARG A 41 -10.28 -8.78 -10.61
C ARG A 41 -9.66 -7.46 -10.21
N LEU A 42 -9.99 -6.40 -10.95
CA LEU A 42 -9.46 -5.07 -10.65
C LEU A 42 -10.40 -4.32 -9.71
N PRO A 43 -9.88 -3.70 -8.65
CA PRO A 43 -10.71 -2.86 -7.81
C PRO A 43 -11.11 -1.59 -8.55
N SER A 44 -12.23 -0.99 -8.16
CA SER A 44 -12.60 0.33 -8.65
C SER A 44 -11.56 1.33 -8.18
N TYR A 45 -11.56 2.53 -8.80
CA TYR A 45 -10.62 3.58 -8.38
C TYR A 45 -10.80 3.92 -6.90
N LYS A 46 -12.05 3.98 -6.44
CA LYS A 46 -12.34 4.27 -5.05
C LYS A 46 -11.73 3.24 -4.09
N ILE A 47 -11.87 1.96 -4.43
CA ILE A 47 -11.29 0.88 -3.62
C ILE A 47 -9.77 0.90 -3.70
N LEU A 48 -9.23 1.18 -4.88
CA LEU A 48 -7.78 1.28 -5.05
C LEU A 48 -7.19 2.38 -4.17
N LEU A 49 -7.86 3.53 -4.07
CA LEU A 49 -7.44 4.60 -3.18
C LEU A 49 -7.47 4.17 -1.72
N LYS A 50 -8.46 3.38 -1.34
CA LYS A 50 -8.55 2.85 0.02
C LYS A 50 -7.37 1.93 0.35
N PHE A 51 -6.98 1.08 -0.59
CA PHE A 51 -5.82 0.23 -0.41
C PHE A 51 -4.54 1.06 -0.29
N ALA A 52 -4.37 2.03 -1.16
CA ALA A 52 -3.19 2.89 -1.12
C ALA A 52 -3.08 3.61 0.21
N HIS A 53 -4.21 4.11 0.71
CA HIS A 53 -4.26 4.79 1.99
C HIS A 53 -3.96 3.85 3.15
N LEU A 54 -4.53 2.66 3.13
CA LEU A 54 -4.33 1.67 4.19
C LEU A 54 -2.86 1.28 4.30
N TYR A 55 -2.20 1.06 3.15
CA TYR A 55 -0.83 0.58 3.13
C TYR A 55 0.20 1.72 3.04
N HIS A 56 -0.26 2.97 3.14
CA HIS A 56 0.63 4.15 3.10
C HIS A 56 1.53 4.15 1.87
N THR A 57 0.94 3.87 0.72
CA THR A 57 1.67 3.85 -0.54
C THR A 57 0.89 4.61 -1.61
N SER A 58 1.42 4.68 -2.82
CA SER A 58 0.77 5.36 -3.93
C SER A 58 -0.01 4.39 -4.79
N THR A 59 -1.02 4.89 -5.51
CA THR A 59 -1.70 4.09 -6.51
C THR A 59 -0.75 3.70 -7.64
N ASP A 60 0.23 4.57 -7.95
CA ASP A 60 1.23 4.26 -8.98
C ASP A 60 2.05 3.03 -8.61
N TYR A 61 2.43 2.90 -7.34
CA TYR A 61 3.15 1.71 -6.90
C TYR A 61 2.25 0.47 -7.00
N LEU A 62 1.00 0.59 -6.56
CA LEU A 62 0.07 -0.53 -6.63
C LEU A 62 -0.14 -1.00 -8.07
N LEU A 63 -0.23 -0.05 -9.00
CA LEU A 63 -0.48 -0.37 -10.41
C LEU A 63 0.78 -0.72 -11.20
N GLY A 64 1.94 -0.64 -10.56
CA GLY A 64 3.18 -1.01 -11.23
C GLY A 64 3.86 0.10 -12.00
N TYR A 65 3.38 1.34 -11.90
CA TYR A 65 3.99 2.46 -12.57
C TYR A 65 5.17 3.06 -11.80
N SER A 66 5.26 2.76 -10.51
CA SER A 66 6.40 3.15 -9.69
C SER A 66 7.04 1.89 -9.12
N LYS A 67 8.35 1.80 -9.15
CA LYS A 67 9.05 0.61 -8.67
C LYS A 67 9.23 0.62 -7.17
N GLU A 68 9.13 1.77 -6.54
CA GLU A 68 9.36 1.90 -5.11
C GLU A 68 8.12 2.43 -4.43
N PRO A 69 7.77 1.89 -3.26
CA PRO A 69 6.67 2.45 -2.50
C PRO A 69 7.01 3.86 -2.05
N SER A 70 6.02 4.72 -2.02
CA SER A 70 6.20 6.07 -1.49
C SER A 70 5.42 6.22 -0.21
N ILE A 71 5.90 7.11 0.66
CA ILE A 71 5.23 7.40 1.91
C ILE A 71 4.26 8.54 1.69
N ASN A 72 3.02 8.39 2.19
CA ASN A 72 2.04 9.45 2.09
C ASN A 72 2.33 10.48 3.17
N VAL A 73 2.74 11.67 2.75
CA VAL A 73 3.07 12.77 3.67
C VAL A 73 1.99 13.84 3.71
N LYS A 74 0.82 13.57 3.15
CA LYS A 74 -0.27 14.53 3.18
C LYS A 74 -0.65 14.87 4.61
N GLY A 75 -0.76 16.13 4.91
CA GLY A 75 -1.10 16.58 6.27
C GLY A 75 0.10 16.81 7.17
N LEU A 76 1.30 16.48 6.71
CA LEU A 76 2.50 16.76 7.48
C LEU A 76 3.04 18.14 7.15
N SER A 77 3.67 18.77 8.12
CA SER A 77 4.35 20.04 7.87
C SER A 77 5.62 19.81 7.04
N ASP A 78 6.17 20.88 6.50
CA ASP A 78 7.42 20.79 5.74
C ASP A 78 8.56 20.25 6.61
N ASP A 79 8.59 20.65 7.89
CA ASP A 79 9.60 20.14 8.82
C ASP A 79 9.42 18.64 9.06
N ASP A 80 8.18 18.18 9.21
CA ASP A 80 7.90 16.77 9.43
C ASP A 80 8.27 15.95 8.19
N VAL A 81 8.01 16.46 7.00
CA VAL A 81 8.39 15.79 5.75
C VAL A 81 9.91 15.65 5.70
N ARG A 82 10.65 16.68 6.09
CA ARG A 82 12.11 16.62 6.10
C ARG A 82 12.61 15.56 7.08
N ILE A 83 12.02 15.49 8.26
CA ILE A 83 12.39 14.51 9.27
C ILE A 83 12.15 13.08 8.75
N VAL A 84 10.99 12.84 8.15
CA VAL A 84 10.66 11.52 7.59
C VAL A 84 11.65 11.18 6.48
N THR A 85 11.97 12.13 5.62
CA THR A 85 12.90 11.92 4.51
C THR A 85 14.29 11.56 5.03
N GLU A 86 14.76 12.28 6.03
CA GLU A 86 16.07 12.00 6.63
C GLU A 86 16.11 10.62 7.28
N LEU A 87 15.01 10.23 7.95
CA LEU A 87 14.93 8.92 8.57
C LEU A 87 14.99 7.81 7.53
N VAL A 88 14.24 7.96 6.44
CA VAL A 88 14.23 6.96 5.35
C VAL A 88 15.65 6.83 4.76
N GLU A 89 16.32 7.95 4.53
CA GLU A 89 17.68 7.92 3.98
C GLU A 89 18.65 7.24 4.92
N ARG A 90 18.51 7.49 6.23
CA ARG A 90 19.37 6.85 7.22
C ARG A 90 19.16 5.34 7.27
N LEU A 91 17.90 4.90 7.25
CA LEU A 91 17.60 3.47 7.28
C LEU A 91 18.12 2.78 6.02
N ARG A 92 18.03 3.48 4.88
CA ARG A 92 18.51 2.94 3.62
C ARG A 92 20.03 2.73 3.65
N LYS A 93 20.76 3.63 4.30
CA LYS A 93 22.21 3.47 4.43
C LYS A 93 22.59 2.31 5.35
N ASP A 94 21.82 2.10 6.40
CA ASP A 94 22.11 1.02 7.34
C ASP A 94 21.89 -0.36 6.72
N ASP A 95 21.12 -0.44 5.67
CA ASP A 95 20.88 -1.71 4.99
C ASP A 95 21.98 -2.07 3.99
N MET A 96 22.95 -1.25 3.78
CA MET A 96 23.99 -1.51 2.81
C MET A 96 25.22 -2.18 3.39
#